data_0a5ea299450e06e1ed494b5e26de02ed
#
_entry.id   0a5ea299450e06e1ed494b5e26de02ed
#
_cell.length_a   1.000
_cell.length_b   1.000
_cell.length_c   1.000
_cell.angle_alpha   90.00
_cell.angle_beta   90.00
_cell.angle_gamma   90.00
#
_symmetry.space_group_name_H-M   'P 1'
#
loop_
_entity.id
_entity.type
_entity.pdbx_description
1 polymer ?
#
loop_
_entity_poly.entity_id
_entity_poly.type
_entity_poly.pdbx_seq_one_letter_code
_entity_poly.pdbx_strand_id
1 'polypeptide(L)'
;MRCIALALGCNCIEYGGVKTPRLFLFAAAVSLVFAAFARAESDWQHDYTKAQEDAKANHKLLFLNFTGSDWCGWCIKLDKDIFSQEQFRNFAHDNLVLVELDFPRRKSQPTEEKKQNMELAQKYEVLGFPTIVVLNSSGQKVWQFDGYFPGGPEAFIEQLQKLPKG
;
A
#
# COMPACT_ATOMS: atom_id res chain seq x y z
N MET A 1 -23.87 28.13 -69.29
CA MET A 1 -24.67 29.28 -69.70
C MET A 1 -25.04 30.14 -68.54
N ARG A 2 -24.67 31.39 -68.70
CA ARG A 2 -24.98 32.66 -68.04
C ARG A 2 -24.21 32.96 -66.72
N CYS A 3 -23.13 33.72 -66.96
CA CYS A 3 -22.56 34.69 -66.05
C CYS A 3 -23.57 35.84 -65.80
N ILE A 4 -23.69 36.28 -64.53
CA ILE A 4 -24.03 37.65 -64.24
C ILE A 4 -22.99 38.18 -63.27
N ALA A 5 -22.16 39.05 -63.75
CA ALA A 5 -21.22 39.88 -63.01
C ALA A 5 -22.02 41.01 -62.33
N LEU A 6 -21.73 41.30 -61.07
CA LEU A 6 -21.88 42.66 -60.55
C LEU A 6 -20.86 42.89 -59.45
N ALA A 7 -20.05 43.88 -59.75
CA ALA A 7 -18.93 44.40 -58.99
C ALA A 7 -19.31 44.81 -57.55
N LEU A 8 -18.38 44.60 -56.64
CA LEU A 8 -17.82 45.60 -55.73
C LEU A 8 -17.09 44.92 -54.57
N GLY A 9 -15.80 45.25 -54.42
CA GLY A 9 -15.11 45.16 -53.15
C GLY A 9 -14.29 43.89 -52.92
N CYS A 10 -13.09 43.77 -53.53
CA CYS A 10 -12.02 42.96 -53.01
C CYS A 10 -11.66 43.39 -51.55
N ASN A 11 -11.83 42.52 -50.61
CA ASN A 11 -11.09 42.63 -49.38
C ASN A 11 -10.48 41.23 -49.07
N CYS A 12 -9.24 41.04 -49.53
CA CYS A 12 -8.44 39.88 -49.13
C CYS A 12 -8.07 40.06 -47.67
N ILE A 13 -8.77 39.33 -46.79
CA ILE A 13 -8.29 39.16 -45.41
C ILE A 13 -7.27 38.02 -45.46
N GLU A 14 -5.99 38.38 -45.43
CA GLU A 14 -4.90 37.44 -45.14
C GLU A 14 -5.11 36.91 -43.72
N TYR A 15 -5.51 35.64 -43.62
CA TYR A 15 -5.41 34.89 -42.36
C TYR A 15 -3.92 34.62 -42.10
N GLY A 16 -3.30 35.55 -41.37
CA GLY A 16 -1.98 35.35 -40.79
C GLY A 16 -1.92 34.05 -40.01
N GLY A 17 -0.89 33.25 -40.28
CA GLY A 17 -0.65 31.96 -39.69
C GLY A 17 -0.74 31.99 -38.14
N VAL A 18 -1.62 31.20 -37.63
CA VAL A 18 -1.69 30.94 -36.17
C VAL A 18 -0.42 30.19 -35.81
N LYS A 19 0.56 30.93 -35.28
CA LYS A 19 1.71 30.34 -34.57
C LYS A 19 1.15 29.64 -33.37
N THR A 20 1.06 28.31 -33.42
CA THR A 20 0.73 27.48 -32.27
C THR A 20 1.65 27.85 -31.12
N PRO A 21 1.12 28.30 -29.98
CA PRO A 21 1.97 28.71 -28.88
C PRO A 21 2.66 27.48 -28.28
N ARG A 22 4.00 27.51 -28.32
CA ARG A 22 4.88 26.54 -27.62
C ARG A 22 4.52 26.37 -26.12
N LEU A 23 3.60 27.19 -25.63
CA LEU A 23 3.12 27.19 -24.24
C LEU A 23 2.33 25.93 -23.86
N PHE A 24 1.61 25.30 -24.80
CA PHE A 24 0.83 24.08 -24.49
C PHE A 24 1.68 22.83 -24.29
N LEU A 25 2.87 22.78 -24.91
CA LEU A 25 3.79 21.65 -24.72
C LEU A 25 4.45 21.64 -23.34
N PHE A 26 4.67 22.81 -22.75
CA PHE A 26 5.23 22.92 -21.39
C PHE A 26 4.19 22.55 -20.31
N ALA A 27 2.90 22.87 -20.51
CA ALA A 27 1.85 22.52 -19.56
C ALA A 27 1.63 20.99 -19.47
N ALA A 28 1.72 20.28 -20.61
CA ALA A 28 1.60 18.81 -20.63
C ALA A 28 2.80 18.10 -19.96
N ALA A 29 4.01 18.63 -20.13
CA ALA A 29 5.21 18.06 -19.50
C ALA A 29 5.23 18.23 -17.98
N VAL A 30 4.73 19.36 -17.45
CA VAL A 30 4.65 19.61 -15.99
C VAL A 30 3.61 18.69 -15.34
N SER A 31 2.49 18.38 -16.02
CA SER A 31 1.47 17.48 -15.48
C SER A 31 1.95 16.02 -15.35
N LEU A 32 2.85 15.57 -16.22
CA LEU A 32 3.43 14.23 -16.16
C LEU A 32 4.46 14.05 -15.02
N VAL A 33 5.15 15.13 -14.62
CA VAL A 33 6.13 15.08 -13.53
C VAL A 33 5.45 15.02 -12.15
N PHE A 34 4.26 15.62 -12.01
CA PHE A 34 3.51 15.58 -10.74
C PHE A 34 2.89 14.22 -10.40
N ALA A 35 2.70 13.34 -11.39
CA ALA A 35 2.17 11.99 -11.18
C ALA A 35 3.21 11.01 -10.59
N ALA A 36 4.50 11.37 -10.56
CA ALA A 36 5.58 10.49 -10.10
C ALA A 36 5.87 10.60 -8.59
N PHE A 37 5.23 11.52 -7.87
CA PHE A 37 5.31 11.60 -6.41
C PHE A 37 4.08 10.97 -5.74
N ALA A 38 3.65 9.79 -6.22
CA ALA A 38 2.82 8.92 -5.41
C ALA A 38 3.69 8.47 -4.21
N ARG A 39 3.49 9.17 -3.10
CA ARG A 39 4.07 8.87 -1.81
C ARG A 39 3.79 7.40 -1.54
N ALA A 40 4.82 6.60 -1.28
CA ALA A 40 4.65 5.26 -0.73
C ALA A 40 4.03 5.43 0.66
N GLU A 41 2.70 5.44 0.71
CA GLU A 41 1.95 5.31 1.94
C GLU A 41 2.28 3.93 2.50
N SER A 42 2.49 3.84 3.80
CA SER A 42 2.73 2.57 4.47
C SER A 42 1.63 1.59 4.10
N ASP A 43 1.96 0.45 3.51
CA ASP A 43 0.98 -0.60 3.17
C ASP A 43 0.34 -1.25 4.42
N TRP A 44 0.74 -0.83 5.63
CA TRP A 44 0.24 -1.33 6.90
C TRP A 44 -1.07 -0.67 7.29
N GLN A 45 -2.11 -1.48 7.47
CA GLN A 45 -3.41 -1.07 7.99
C GLN A 45 -3.46 -1.23 9.52
N HIS A 46 -4.38 -0.51 10.18
CA HIS A 46 -4.61 -0.62 11.62
C HIS A 46 -6.03 -1.13 11.94
N ASP A 47 -6.91 -1.20 10.94
CA ASP A 47 -8.28 -1.71 11.05
C ASP A 47 -8.33 -3.17 10.56
N TYR A 48 -8.47 -4.09 11.51
CA TYR A 48 -8.53 -5.52 11.22
C TYR A 48 -9.76 -5.90 10.38
N THR A 49 -10.92 -5.29 10.64
CA THR A 49 -12.15 -5.64 9.94
C THR A 49 -12.05 -5.29 8.46
N LYS A 50 -11.60 -4.08 8.18
CA LYS A 50 -11.35 -3.64 6.81
C LYS A 50 -10.29 -4.48 6.11
N ALA A 51 -9.19 -4.76 6.80
CA ALA A 51 -8.11 -5.58 6.25
C ALA A 51 -8.56 -7.01 5.93
N GLN A 52 -9.45 -7.59 6.74
CA GLN A 52 -10.03 -8.91 6.49
C GLN A 52 -10.93 -8.92 5.25
N GLU A 53 -11.73 -7.86 5.06
CA GLU A 53 -12.54 -7.68 3.86
C GLU A 53 -11.66 -7.54 2.61
N ASP A 54 -10.59 -6.73 2.70
CA ASP A 54 -9.63 -6.54 1.62
C ASP A 54 -8.90 -7.86 1.26
N ALA A 55 -8.48 -8.63 2.26
CA ALA A 55 -7.82 -9.92 2.05
C ALA A 55 -8.75 -10.93 1.35
N LYS A 56 -10.02 -10.96 1.76
CA LYS A 56 -11.04 -11.81 1.15
C LYS A 56 -11.34 -11.39 -0.30
N ALA A 57 -11.52 -10.10 -0.55
CA ALA A 57 -11.85 -9.56 -1.88
C ALA A 57 -10.72 -9.79 -2.90
N ASN A 58 -9.46 -9.73 -2.44
CA ASN A 58 -8.28 -9.85 -3.31
C ASN A 58 -7.63 -11.24 -3.27
N HIS A 59 -8.20 -12.22 -2.57
CA HIS A 59 -7.64 -13.57 -2.39
C HIS A 59 -6.18 -13.55 -1.88
N LYS A 60 -5.87 -12.62 -0.95
CA LYS A 60 -4.56 -12.47 -0.33
C LYS A 60 -4.54 -13.09 1.07
N LEU A 61 -3.34 -13.40 1.55
CA LEU A 61 -3.13 -13.71 2.96
C LEU A 61 -3.29 -12.44 3.80
N LEU A 62 -3.90 -12.56 4.96
CA LEU A 62 -3.97 -11.48 5.96
C LEU A 62 -2.84 -11.68 6.97
N PHE A 63 -1.91 -10.74 7.00
CA PHE A 63 -0.71 -10.78 7.80
C PHE A 63 -0.84 -9.84 9.00
N LEU A 64 -0.90 -10.40 10.19
CA LEU A 64 -1.04 -9.67 11.46
C LEU A 64 0.30 -9.61 12.17
N ASN A 65 0.83 -8.40 12.39
CA ASN A 65 2.06 -8.16 13.14
C ASN A 65 1.73 -7.57 14.51
N PHE A 66 1.81 -8.39 15.54
CA PHE A 66 1.71 -7.93 16.92
C PHE A 66 3.05 -7.40 17.38
N THR A 67 3.12 -6.10 17.66
CA THR A 67 4.37 -5.38 17.88
C THR A 67 4.30 -4.39 19.04
N GLY A 68 5.45 -3.96 19.51
CA GLY A 68 5.62 -2.84 20.44
C GLY A 68 6.56 -1.81 19.81
N SER A 69 6.03 -0.99 18.92
CA SER A 69 6.81 -0.17 17.96
C SER A 69 7.80 0.81 18.62
N ASP A 70 7.52 1.25 19.87
CA ASP A 70 8.30 2.27 20.56
C ASP A 70 9.15 1.76 21.73
N TRP A 71 9.11 0.44 22.01
CA TRP A 71 9.83 -0.14 23.16
C TRP A 71 10.41 -1.54 22.93
N CYS A 72 9.85 -2.33 21.97
CA CYS A 72 10.27 -3.71 21.76
C CYS A 72 11.47 -3.78 20.80
N GLY A 73 12.67 -3.96 21.32
CA GLY A 73 13.89 -4.01 20.51
C GLY A 73 13.90 -5.07 19.42
N TRP A 74 13.34 -6.27 19.71
CA TRP A 74 13.22 -7.34 18.71
C TRP A 74 12.20 -7.04 17.63
N CYS A 75 11.12 -6.30 17.96
CA CYS A 75 10.13 -5.86 16.96
C CYS A 75 10.75 -4.85 15.99
N ILE A 76 11.47 -3.86 16.53
CA ILE A 76 12.20 -2.85 15.74
C ILE A 76 13.24 -3.52 14.85
N LYS A 77 13.95 -4.54 15.39
CA LYS A 77 14.93 -5.29 14.61
C LYS A 77 14.26 -6.10 13.49
N LEU A 78 13.15 -6.78 13.77
CA LEU A 78 12.40 -7.55 12.77
C LEU A 78 11.87 -6.67 11.63
N ASP A 79 11.32 -5.50 11.97
CA ASP A 79 10.89 -4.52 10.98
C ASP A 79 12.03 -4.10 10.08
N LYS A 80 13.17 -3.69 10.68
CA LYS A 80 14.35 -3.25 9.94
C LYS A 80 14.92 -4.34 9.03
N ASP A 81 15.06 -5.56 9.54
CA ASP A 81 15.77 -6.64 8.86
C ASP A 81 14.90 -7.38 7.84
N ILE A 82 13.57 -7.32 7.97
CA ILE A 82 12.64 -8.04 7.09
C ILE A 82 11.60 -7.11 6.48
N PHE A 83 10.73 -6.47 7.27
CA PHE A 83 9.54 -5.79 6.72
C PHE A 83 9.87 -4.51 5.95
N SER A 84 10.93 -3.79 6.34
CA SER A 84 11.42 -2.61 5.63
C SER A 84 12.27 -2.94 4.40
N GLN A 85 12.59 -4.22 4.15
CA GLN A 85 13.37 -4.62 2.99
C GLN A 85 12.52 -4.62 1.71
N GLU A 86 13.13 -4.21 0.60
CA GLU A 86 12.46 -4.10 -0.69
C GLU A 86 11.85 -5.43 -1.15
N GLN A 87 12.56 -6.53 -0.93
CA GLN A 87 12.11 -7.88 -1.28
C GLN A 87 10.79 -8.23 -0.58
N PHE A 88 10.70 -7.94 0.75
CA PHE A 88 9.47 -8.20 1.50
C PHE A 88 8.34 -7.27 1.05
N ARG A 89 8.61 -5.98 0.87
CA ARG A 89 7.59 -5.01 0.42
C ARG A 89 7.00 -5.37 -0.94
N ASN A 90 7.85 -5.75 -1.90
CA ASN A 90 7.39 -6.18 -3.22
C ASN A 90 6.54 -7.45 -3.14
N PHE A 91 6.97 -8.44 -2.36
CA PHE A 91 6.18 -9.65 -2.14
C PHE A 91 4.85 -9.35 -1.43
N ALA A 92 4.87 -8.52 -0.39
CA ALA A 92 3.69 -8.16 0.39
C ALA A 92 2.66 -7.41 -0.45
N HIS A 93 3.08 -6.46 -1.27
CA HIS A 93 2.20 -5.73 -2.18
C HIS A 93 1.33 -6.67 -3.02
N ASP A 94 1.88 -7.76 -3.53
CA ASP A 94 1.17 -8.68 -4.43
C ASP A 94 0.40 -9.78 -3.68
N ASN A 95 0.84 -10.18 -2.48
CA ASN A 95 0.41 -11.41 -1.83
C ASN A 95 -0.26 -11.23 -0.48
N LEU A 96 -0.05 -10.10 0.19
CA LEU A 96 -0.48 -9.89 1.57
C LEU A 96 -1.38 -8.66 1.70
N VAL A 97 -2.25 -8.68 2.70
CA VAL A 97 -2.80 -7.49 3.34
C VAL A 97 -2.14 -7.40 4.70
N LEU A 98 -1.44 -6.30 4.96
CA LEU A 98 -0.64 -6.11 6.16
C LEU A 98 -1.43 -5.36 7.24
N VAL A 99 -1.44 -5.88 8.46
CA VAL A 99 -2.04 -5.22 9.62
C VAL A 99 -1.02 -5.09 10.74
N GLU A 100 -0.79 -3.85 11.18
CA GLU A 100 0.01 -3.58 12.36
C GLU A 100 -0.89 -3.50 13.60
N LEU A 101 -0.68 -4.38 14.55
CA LEU A 101 -1.35 -4.44 15.84
C LEU A 101 -0.35 -3.98 16.90
N ASP A 102 -0.19 -2.65 17.02
CA ASP A 102 0.78 -2.03 17.91
C ASP A 102 0.30 -1.98 19.37
N PHE A 103 1.22 -2.14 20.31
CA PHE A 103 1.04 -2.02 21.75
C PHE A 103 2.03 -1.01 22.32
N PRO A 104 1.84 0.28 21.99
CA PRO A 104 2.80 1.33 22.36
C PRO A 104 2.79 1.60 23.87
N ARG A 105 3.93 2.05 24.41
CA ARG A 105 4.07 2.49 25.81
C ARG A 105 4.23 4.00 25.97
N ARG A 106 4.75 4.67 24.92
CA ARG A 106 5.07 6.10 24.94
C ARG A 106 4.16 6.91 24.01
N LYS A 107 3.58 6.29 23.00
CA LYS A 107 2.67 6.93 22.06
C LYS A 107 1.22 6.75 22.54
N SER A 108 0.37 7.74 22.28
CA SER A 108 -1.07 7.58 22.44
C SER A 108 -1.64 6.73 21.30
N GLN A 109 -2.67 5.94 21.60
CA GLN A 109 -3.39 5.12 20.63
C GLN A 109 -4.89 5.33 20.81
N PRO A 110 -5.69 5.37 19.74
CA PRO A 110 -7.15 5.43 19.83
C PRO A 110 -7.71 4.27 20.66
N THR A 111 -8.73 4.54 21.47
CA THR A 111 -9.31 3.55 22.38
C THR A 111 -9.84 2.32 21.65
N GLU A 112 -10.48 2.52 20.50
CA GLU A 112 -11.06 1.44 19.70
C GLU A 112 -9.95 0.54 19.11
N GLU A 113 -8.88 1.14 18.61
CA GLU A 113 -7.72 0.40 18.11
C GLU A 113 -7.05 -0.41 19.21
N LYS A 114 -6.84 0.20 20.38
CA LYS A 114 -6.30 -0.52 21.55
C LYS A 114 -7.17 -1.70 21.95
N LYS A 115 -8.49 -1.52 21.98
CA LYS A 115 -9.45 -2.58 22.28
C LYS A 115 -9.38 -3.71 21.26
N GLN A 116 -9.43 -3.37 19.96
CA GLN A 116 -9.26 -4.33 18.88
C GLN A 116 -7.98 -5.15 19.02
N ASN A 117 -6.84 -4.48 19.25
CA ASN A 117 -5.54 -5.14 19.35
C ASN A 117 -5.49 -6.10 20.54
N MET A 118 -6.07 -5.72 21.69
CA MET A 118 -6.16 -6.59 22.88
C MET A 118 -7.04 -7.82 22.61
N GLU A 119 -8.20 -7.65 21.97
CA GLU A 119 -9.11 -8.75 21.65
C GLU A 119 -8.46 -9.74 20.65
N LEU A 120 -7.74 -9.23 19.65
CA LEU A 120 -7.01 -10.06 18.70
C LEU A 120 -5.82 -10.77 19.34
N ALA A 121 -5.08 -10.12 20.25
CA ALA A 121 -4.00 -10.76 21.00
C ALA A 121 -4.52 -11.91 21.86
N GLN A 122 -5.66 -11.74 22.51
CA GLN A 122 -6.32 -12.81 23.25
C GLN A 122 -6.80 -13.94 22.33
N LYS A 123 -7.46 -13.60 21.21
CA LYS A 123 -7.98 -14.56 20.22
C LYS A 123 -6.90 -15.47 19.65
N TYR A 124 -5.71 -14.92 19.39
CA TYR A 124 -4.59 -15.66 18.80
C TYR A 124 -3.55 -16.12 19.83
N GLU A 125 -3.85 -15.98 21.12
CA GLU A 125 -2.99 -16.44 22.22
C GLU A 125 -1.57 -15.86 22.17
N VAL A 126 -1.48 -14.55 21.88
CA VAL A 126 -0.21 -13.83 21.79
C VAL A 126 0.38 -13.63 23.17
N LEU A 127 1.50 -14.29 23.46
CA LEU A 127 2.16 -14.25 24.78
C LEU A 127 3.32 -13.26 24.85
N GLY A 128 3.77 -12.74 23.75
CA GLY A 128 4.91 -11.81 23.68
C GLY A 128 5.05 -11.13 22.32
N PHE A 129 6.09 -10.31 22.19
CA PHE A 129 6.35 -9.55 20.96
C PHE A 129 7.80 -9.72 20.48
N PRO A 130 8.01 -9.72 19.15
CA PRO A 130 6.99 -9.73 18.10
C PRO A 130 6.28 -11.08 18.02
N THR A 131 5.02 -11.09 17.61
CA THR A 131 4.30 -12.30 17.17
C THR A 131 3.64 -12.01 15.83
N ILE A 132 3.76 -12.92 14.89
CA ILE A 132 3.16 -12.86 13.57
C ILE A 132 2.10 -13.93 13.46
N VAL A 133 0.89 -13.55 13.04
CA VAL A 133 -0.19 -14.48 12.73
C VAL A 133 -0.61 -14.27 11.29
N VAL A 134 -0.73 -15.35 10.51
CA VAL A 134 -1.18 -15.28 9.13
C VAL A 134 -2.49 -16.04 8.98
N LEU A 135 -3.46 -15.37 8.38
CA LEU A 135 -4.75 -15.95 8.04
C LEU A 135 -4.85 -16.09 6.52
N ASN A 136 -5.60 -17.09 6.08
CA ASN A 136 -5.98 -17.18 4.66
C ASN A 136 -7.12 -16.20 4.33
N SER A 137 -7.50 -16.10 3.07
CA SER A 137 -8.58 -15.21 2.60
C SER A 137 -9.95 -15.52 3.21
N SER A 138 -10.14 -16.73 3.76
CA SER A 138 -11.35 -17.13 4.49
C SER A 138 -11.29 -16.76 5.98
N GLY A 139 -10.20 -16.15 6.47
CA GLY A 139 -10.01 -15.75 7.86
C GLY A 139 -9.57 -16.88 8.80
N GLN A 140 -9.15 -18.04 8.27
CA GLN A 140 -8.63 -19.14 9.07
C GLN A 140 -7.14 -18.93 9.33
N LYS A 141 -6.68 -19.16 10.58
CA LYS A 141 -5.26 -19.12 10.92
C LYS A 141 -4.52 -20.26 10.23
N VAL A 142 -3.54 -19.91 9.40
CA VAL A 142 -2.71 -20.87 8.66
C VAL A 142 -1.27 -20.91 9.14
N TRP A 143 -0.83 -19.89 9.89
CA TRP A 143 0.51 -19.83 10.45
C TRP A 143 0.60 -18.89 11.64
N GLN A 144 1.52 -19.18 12.57
CA GLN A 144 1.93 -18.30 13.65
C GLN A 144 3.41 -18.48 13.93
N PHE A 145 4.08 -17.38 14.19
CA PHE A 145 5.49 -17.36 14.57
C PHE A 145 5.74 -16.36 15.68
N ASP A 146 6.37 -16.82 16.76
CA ASP A 146 6.65 -16.00 17.93
C ASP A 146 8.14 -15.66 17.99
N GLY A 147 8.44 -14.38 18.17
CA GLY A 147 9.79 -13.86 18.28
C GLY A 147 10.42 -13.41 16.97
N TYR A 148 11.73 -13.17 17.02
CA TYR A 148 12.54 -12.69 15.88
C TYR A 148 12.87 -13.83 14.91
N PHE A 149 12.65 -13.62 13.62
CA PHE A 149 12.99 -14.57 12.56
C PHE A 149 14.42 -14.32 12.04
N PRO A 150 15.35 -15.26 12.21
CA PRO A 150 16.78 -15.02 11.91
C PRO A 150 17.17 -15.22 10.44
N GLY A 151 16.28 -15.73 9.59
CA GLY A 151 16.59 -16.17 8.22
C GLY A 151 16.68 -15.05 7.17
N GLY A 152 16.34 -13.79 7.55
CA GLY A 152 16.26 -12.67 6.60
C GLY A 152 14.99 -12.69 5.74
N PRO A 153 14.83 -11.69 4.83
CA PRO A 153 13.59 -11.50 4.08
C PRO A 153 13.29 -12.64 3.11
N GLU A 154 14.28 -13.19 2.43
CA GLU A 154 14.10 -14.27 1.45
C GLU A 154 13.56 -15.53 2.10
N ALA A 155 14.18 -15.99 3.17
CA ALA A 155 13.73 -17.19 3.89
C ALA A 155 12.36 -16.97 4.55
N PHE A 156 12.07 -15.75 4.99
CA PHE A 156 10.76 -15.40 5.52
C PHE A 156 9.68 -15.46 4.43
N ILE A 157 9.94 -14.91 3.25
CA ILE A 157 9.06 -14.96 2.09
C ILE A 157 8.80 -16.42 1.67
N GLU A 158 9.84 -17.26 1.65
CA GLU A 158 9.68 -18.69 1.34
C GLU A 158 8.71 -19.42 2.30
N GLN A 159 8.68 -19.04 3.58
CA GLN A 159 7.70 -19.59 4.51
C GLN A 159 6.28 -19.14 4.16
N LEU A 160 6.10 -17.86 3.84
CA LEU A 160 4.80 -17.30 3.48
C LEU A 160 4.25 -17.88 2.18
N GLN A 161 5.11 -18.16 1.19
CA GLN A 161 4.73 -18.75 -0.10
C GLN A 161 4.17 -20.17 0.02
N LYS A 162 4.52 -20.91 1.08
CA LYS A 162 4.03 -22.27 1.34
C LYS A 162 2.63 -22.30 1.93
N LEU A 163 2.10 -21.16 2.37
CA LEU A 163 0.83 -21.07 3.07
C LEU A 163 -0.36 -21.12 2.10
N PRO A 164 -1.45 -21.82 2.47
CA PRO A 164 -2.65 -21.87 1.65
C PRO A 164 -3.36 -20.51 1.70
N LYS A 165 -3.67 -19.97 0.51
CA LYS A 165 -4.39 -18.68 0.42
C LYS A 165 -5.91 -18.81 0.60
N GLY A 166 -6.46 -20.00 0.51
CA GLY A 166 -7.91 -20.29 0.63
C GLY A 166 -8.60 -20.31 -0.71
#